data_8417676425308ed00954ff5815292b7b
#
_entry.id   8417676425308ed00954ff5815292b7b
#
_cell.length_a   1.000
_cell.length_b   1.000
_cell.length_c   1.000
_cell.angle_alpha   90.00
_cell.angle_beta   90.00
_cell.angle_gamma   90.00
#
_symmetry.space_group_name_H-M   'P 1'
#
loop_
_entity.id
_entity.type
_entity.pdbx_description
1 polymer ?
#
loop_
_entity_poly.entity_id
_entity_poly.type
_entity_poly.pdbx_seq_one_letter_code
_entity_poly.pdbx_strand_id
1 'polypeptide(L)'
;IISCVAPIGLFFGRIANFINGELYGKPTSVFWAVVFPEKDNLTSHPSQLYEAFLEGIILFIILNIIIFKKKYINGMCSSLFLIFYGLFRIFSEQYREPDVHIGLLLNKVSIGTALSSIMIFIGIIFFIKINRNEFK
;
A
#
# COMPACT_ATOMS: atom_id res chain seq x y z
N ILE A 1 14.38 11.76 -0.35
CA ILE A 1 14.53 11.36 1.07
C ILE A 1 13.17 11.06 1.68
N ILE A 2 12.17 11.97 1.63
CA ILE A 2 10.84 11.75 2.24
C ILE A 2 10.21 10.43 1.82
N SER A 3 10.22 10.10 0.52
CA SER A 3 9.63 8.87 -0.02
C SER A 3 10.27 7.59 0.55
N CYS A 4 11.48 7.66 1.04
CA CYS A 4 12.21 6.51 1.58
C CYS A 4 11.88 6.25 3.05
N VAL A 5 11.42 7.26 3.77
CA VAL A 5 11.03 7.20 5.19
C VAL A 5 9.51 7.08 5.34
N ALA A 6 8.73 7.51 4.35
CA ALA A 6 7.27 7.45 4.37
C ALA A 6 6.71 6.05 4.73
N PRO A 7 7.29 4.92 4.26
CA PRO A 7 6.82 3.60 4.64
C PRO A 7 6.82 3.32 6.15
N ILE A 8 7.72 3.97 6.92
CA ILE A 8 7.74 3.84 8.38
C ILE A 8 6.45 4.42 8.98
N GLY A 9 6.03 5.59 8.51
CA GLY A 9 4.77 6.21 8.92
C GLY A 9 3.56 5.37 8.54
N LEU A 10 3.57 4.79 7.34
CA LEU A 10 2.52 3.87 6.89
C LEU A 10 2.44 2.65 7.79
N PHE A 11 3.57 2.03 8.13
CA PHE A 11 3.63 0.90 9.05
C PHE A 11 2.93 1.20 10.38
N PHE A 12 3.34 2.26 11.06
CA PHE A 12 2.75 2.61 12.36
C PHE A 12 1.28 3.01 12.26
N GLY A 13 0.89 3.70 11.18
CA GLY A 13 -0.51 4.03 10.93
C GLY A 13 -1.38 2.78 10.78
N ARG A 14 -0.90 1.74 10.08
CA ARG A 14 -1.62 0.47 9.93
C ARG A 14 -1.68 -0.34 11.22
N ILE A 15 -0.61 -0.33 12.01
CA ILE A 15 -0.62 -0.94 13.35
C ILE A 15 -1.64 -0.23 14.26
N ALA A 16 -1.70 1.10 14.22
CA ALA A 16 -2.71 1.86 14.98
C ALA A 16 -4.14 1.49 14.55
N ASN A 17 -4.42 1.40 13.24
CA ASN A 17 -5.73 0.95 12.74
C ASN A 17 -6.08 -0.47 13.22
N PHE A 18 -5.09 -1.36 13.28
CA PHE A 18 -5.30 -2.70 13.80
C PHE A 18 -5.67 -2.71 15.31
N ILE A 19 -4.94 -1.92 16.11
CA ILE A 19 -5.20 -1.78 17.54
C ILE A 19 -6.58 -1.17 17.80
N ASN A 20 -6.97 -0.18 17.00
CA ASN A 20 -8.29 0.48 17.10
C ASN A 20 -9.43 -0.39 16.53
N GLY A 21 -9.14 -1.52 15.87
CA GLY A 21 -10.17 -2.34 15.22
C GLY A 21 -10.79 -1.74 13.96
N GLU A 22 -10.13 -0.74 13.36
CA GLU A 22 -10.62 -0.02 12.19
C GLU A 22 -10.10 -0.64 10.88
N LEU A 23 -10.84 -0.45 9.77
CA LEU A 23 -10.40 -0.82 8.42
C LEU A 23 -10.05 -2.31 8.28
N TYR A 24 -10.78 -3.18 8.95
CA TYR A 24 -10.60 -4.63 8.91
C TYR A 24 -10.92 -5.22 7.51
N GLY A 25 -10.50 -6.47 7.32
CA GLY A 25 -10.69 -7.17 6.05
C GLY A 25 -12.03 -7.91 5.94
N LYS A 26 -12.21 -8.57 4.81
CA LYS A 26 -13.38 -9.41 4.53
C LYS A 26 -13.50 -10.56 5.51
N PRO A 27 -14.72 -11.05 5.79
CA PRO A 27 -14.94 -12.26 6.58
C PRO A 27 -14.16 -13.45 6.00
N THR A 28 -13.56 -14.23 6.90
CA THR A 28 -12.75 -15.40 6.50
C THR A 28 -12.68 -16.44 7.62
N SER A 29 -12.39 -17.68 7.24
CA SER A 29 -12.18 -18.80 8.17
C SER A 29 -10.72 -19.28 8.23
N VAL A 30 -9.75 -18.48 7.72
CA VAL A 30 -8.33 -18.84 7.81
C VAL A 30 -7.87 -18.90 9.27
N PHE A 31 -6.87 -19.72 9.58
CA PHE A 31 -6.43 -19.96 10.97
C PHE A 31 -5.85 -18.73 11.68
N TRP A 32 -5.42 -17.70 10.94
CA TRP A 32 -4.95 -16.42 11.48
C TRP A 32 -6.00 -15.30 11.42
N ALA A 33 -7.26 -15.64 11.15
CA ALA A 33 -8.34 -14.68 11.17
C ALA A 33 -8.52 -14.10 12.58
N VAL A 34 -8.87 -12.82 12.66
CA VAL A 34 -9.06 -12.09 13.90
C VAL A 34 -10.51 -11.69 14.06
N VAL A 35 -11.02 -11.74 15.28
CA VAL A 35 -12.35 -11.24 15.61
C VAL A 35 -12.23 -9.77 15.98
N PHE A 36 -12.93 -8.91 15.25
CA PHE A 36 -13.02 -7.49 15.56
C PHE A 36 -14.34 -7.23 16.30
N PRO A 37 -14.31 -6.64 17.52
CA PRO A 37 -15.51 -6.46 18.35
C PRO A 37 -16.61 -5.63 17.68
N GLU A 38 -16.24 -4.73 16.80
CA GLU A 38 -17.16 -3.85 16.07
C GLU A 38 -17.89 -4.55 14.91
N LYS A 39 -17.52 -5.78 14.59
CA LYS A 39 -18.08 -6.55 13.47
C LYS A 39 -18.73 -7.84 13.93
N ASP A 40 -19.94 -7.78 14.50
CA ASP A 40 -20.84 -8.92 14.81
C ASP A 40 -20.13 -10.24 15.24
N ASN A 41 -18.95 -10.14 15.86
CA ASN A 41 -18.09 -11.27 16.25
C ASN A 41 -17.66 -12.20 15.10
N LEU A 42 -17.71 -11.75 13.86
CA LEU A 42 -17.23 -12.52 12.70
C LEU A 42 -15.71 -12.46 12.60
N THR A 43 -15.09 -13.61 12.31
CA THR A 43 -13.66 -13.67 11.99
C THR A 43 -13.38 -13.02 10.64
N SER A 44 -12.37 -12.14 10.58
CA SER A 44 -12.03 -11.38 9.37
C SER A 44 -10.52 -11.39 9.13
N HIS A 45 -10.12 -11.11 7.87
CA HIS A 45 -8.73 -10.90 7.55
C HIS A 45 -8.17 -9.68 8.30
N PRO A 46 -7.02 -9.79 8.97
CA PRO A 46 -6.31 -8.62 9.52
C PRO A 46 -5.61 -7.85 8.40
N SER A 47 -6.41 -7.24 7.49
CA SER A 47 -5.90 -6.53 6.32
C SER A 47 -4.93 -5.40 6.66
N GLN A 48 -5.11 -4.77 7.83
CA GLN A 48 -4.21 -3.75 8.36
C GLN A 48 -2.78 -4.29 8.54
N LEU A 49 -2.63 -5.55 9.00
CA LEU A 49 -1.32 -6.18 9.16
C LEU A 49 -0.69 -6.53 7.79
N TYR A 50 -1.49 -6.91 6.79
CA TYR A 50 -1.00 -7.12 5.44
C TYR A 50 -0.49 -5.81 4.83
N GLU A 51 -1.24 -4.72 4.99
CA GLU A 51 -0.85 -3.38 4.58
C GLU A 51 0.40 -2.91 5.32
N ALA A 52 0.48 -3.10 6.65
CA ALA A 52 1.66 -2.76 7.43
C ALA A 52 2.92 -3.49 6.91
N PHE A 53 2.80 -4.77 6.62
CA PHE A 53 3.91 -5.57 6.13
C PHE A 53 4.35 -5.17 4.72
N LEU A 54 3.42 -5.06 3.78
CA LEU A 54 3.71 -4.75 2.38
C LEU A 54 4.08 -3.28 2.16
N GLU A 55 3.20 -2.35 2.60
CA GLU A 55 3.34 -0.91 2.38
C GLU A 55 4.34 -0.27 3.36
N GLY A 56 4.54 -0.90 4.53
CA GLY A 56 5.51 -0.49 5.53
C GLY A 56 6.86 -1.19 5.36
N ILE A 57 6.98 -2.44 5.80
CA ILE A 57 8.28 -3.12 5.92
C ILE A 57 8.90 -3.41 4.56
N ILE A 58 8.18 -4.10 3.66
CA ILE A 58 8.74 -4.52 2.36
C ILE A 58 9.07 -3.29 1.51
N LEU A 59 8.17 -2.34 1.43
CA LEU A 59 8.39 -1.12 0.67
C LEU A 59 9.61 -0.34 1.20
N PHE A 60 9.76 -0.23 2.52
CA PHE A 60 10.93 0.40 3.14
C PHE A 60 12.23 -0.29 2.73
N ILE A 61 12.27 -1.62 2.81
CA ILE A 61 13.46 -2.41 2.45
C ILE A 61 13.81 -2.21 0.97
N ILE A 62 12.84 -2.32 0.06
CA ILE A 62 13.05 -2.15 -1.39
C ILE A 62 13.64 -0.78 -1.69
N LEU A 63 13.05 0.29 -1.19
CA LEU A 63 13.50 1.65 -1.46
C LEU A 63 14.90 1.91 -0.92
N ASN A 64 15.20 1.45 0.28
CA ASN A 64 16.51 1.64 0.87
C ASN A 64 17.59 0.81 0.17
N ILE A 65 17.32 -0.45 -0.20
CA ILE A 65 18.28 -1.26 -0.96
C ILE A 65 18.63 -0.58 -2.30
N ILE A 66 17.64 -0.02 -2.99
CA ILE A 66 17.87 0.63 -4.29
C ILE A 66 18.73 1.89 -4.12
N ILE A 67 18.50 2.68 -3.07
CA ILE A 67 19.29 3.87 -2.78
C ILE A 67 20.74 3.51 -2.43
N PHE A 68 20.95 2.49 -1.61
CA PHE A 68 22.30 2.07 -1.20
C PHE A 68 23.10 1.44 -2.34
N LYS A 69 22.44 0.78 -3.30
CA LYS A 69 23.12 0.06 -4.39
C LYS A 69 23.35 0.87 -5.66
N LYS A 70 22.59 1.94 -5.90
CA LYS A 70 22.69 2.76 -7.11
C LYS A 70 23.11 4.17 -6.76
N LYS A 71 23.84 4.81 -7.71
CA LYS A 71 24.10 6.25 -7.67
C LYS A 71 22.75 6.96 -7.51
N TYR A 72 22.64 7.77 -6.46
CA TYR A 72 21.39 8.46 -6.14
C TYR A 72 20.98 9.40 -7.29
N ILE A 73 19.82 9.12 -7.88
CA ILE A 73 19.23 9.97 -8.91
C ILE A 73 18.03 10.68 -8.29
N ASN A 74 17.99 12.00 -8.41
CA ASN A 74 16.89 12.80 -7.87
C ASN A 74 15.53 12.34 -8.45
N GLY A 75 14.56 12.07 -7.59
CA GLY A 75 13.21 11.64 -7.97
C GLY A 75 13.03 10.13 -8.17
N MET A 76 14.09 9.34 -8.29
CA MET A 76 14.01 7.89 -8.51
C MET A 76 13.27 7.18 -7.35
N CYS A 77 13.59 7.53 -6.10
CA CYS A 77 12.92 6.96 -4.94
C CYS A 77 11.42 7.28 -4.92
N SER A 78 11.05 8.50 -5.32
CA SER A 78 9.63 8.89 -5.36
C SER A 78 8.86 8.14 -6.44
N SER A 79 9.45 7.95 -7.62
CA SER A 79 8.82 7.18 -8.70
C SER A 79 8.63 5.72 -8.31
N LEU A 80 9.64 5.10 -7.70
CA LEU A 80 9.55 3.72 -7.23
C LEU A 80 8.58 3.57 -6.06
N PHE A 81 8.53 4.54 -5.14
CA PHE A 81 7.52 4.57 -4.10
C PHE A 81 6.10 4.53 -4.67
N LEU A 82 5.79 5.39 -5.65
CA LEU A 82 4.47 5.43 -6.29
C LEU A 82 4.12 4.09 -6.95
N ILE A 83 5.07 3.46 -7.64
CA ILE A 83 4.84 2.18 -8.31
C ILE A 83 4.60 1.05 -7.30
N PHE A 84 5.53 0.84 -6.36
CA PHE A 84 5.44 -0.29 -5.44
C PHE A 84 4.32 -0.11 -4.42
N TYR A 85 4.12 1.09 -3.89
CA TYR A 85 3.00 1.37 -3.01
C TYR A 85 1.66 1.08 -3.71
N GLY A 86 1.49 1.57 -4.95
CA GLY A 86 0.28 1.31 -5.72
C GLY A 86 0.04 -0.19 -5.97
N LEU A 87 1.09 -0.96 -6.30
CA LEU A 87 0.99 -2.41 -6.47
C LEU A 87 0.58 -3.12 -5.17
N PHE A 88 1.24 -2.81 -4.06
CA PHE A 88 0.92 -3.40 -2.76
C PHE A 88 -0.48 -3.03 -2.29
N ARG A 89 -0.90 -1.79 -2.56
CA ARG A 89 -2.25 -1.32 -2.25
C ARG A 89 -3.31 -2.09 -3.03
N ILE A 90 -3.15 -2.28 -4.34
CA ILE A 90 -4.07 -3.08 -5.16
C ILE A 90 -4.15 -4.52 -4.66
N PHE A 91 -3.01 -5.09 -4.26
CA PHE A 91 -2.98 -6.44 -3.71
C PHE A 91 -3.73 -6.52 -2.36
N SER A 92 -3.47 -5.61 -1.44
CA SER A 92 -4.10 -5.59 -0.12
C SER A 92 -5.61 -5.32 -0.19
N GLU A 93 -6.05 -4.53 -1.17
CA GLU A 93 -7.45 -4.17 -1.36
C GLU A 93 -8.33 -5.39 -1.67
N GLN A 94 -7.77 -6.47 -2.17
CA GLN A 94 -8.50 -7.72 -2.42
C GLN A 94 -8.99 -8.36 -1.11
N TYR A 95 -8.26 -8.17 -0.01
CA TYR A 95 -8.57 -8.71 1.30
C TYR A 95 -9.31 -7.72 2.21
N ARG A 96 -9.39 -6.45 1.81
CA ARG A 96 -10.05 -5.39 2.54
C ARG A 96 -11.56 -5.42 2.30
N GLU A 97 -12.34 -5.10 3.32
CA GLU A 97 -13.76 -4.84 3.16
C GLU A 97 -13.98 -3.47 2.52
N PRO A 98 -14.81 -3.36 1.48
CA PRO A 98 -15.11 -2.07 0.85
C PRO A 98 -15.78 -1.12 1.87
N ASP A 99 -15.36 0.15 1.87
CA ASP A 99 -15.95 1.17 2.71
C ASP A 99 -17.44 1.37 2.36
N VAL A 100 -18.32 1.19 3.33
CA VAL A 100 -19.79 1.23 3.15
C VAL A 100 -20.27 2.60 2.65
N HIS A 101 -19.53 3.68 2.97
CA HIS A 101 -19.92 5.04 2.65
C HIS A 101 -19.57 5.48 1.22
N ILE A 102 -18.60 4.85 0.57
CA ILE A 102 -18.07 5.33 -0.70
C ILE A 102 -18.38 4.35 -1.85
N GLY A 103 -18.63 3.09 -1.53
CA GLY A 103 -19.00 2.05 -2.47
C GLY A 103 -17.91 1.68 -3.48
N LEU A 104 -18.30 0.89 -4.47
CA LEU A 104 -17.46 0.53 -5.61
C LEU A 104 -17.71 1.52 -6.75
N LEU A 105 -16.66 2.06 -7.35
CA LEU A 105 -16.75 2.78 -8.62
C LEU A 105 -17.32 1.83 -9.69
N LEU A 106 -18.46 2.21 -10.29
CA LEU A 106 -19.16 1.40 -11.30
C LEU A 106 -19.47 -0.05 -10.82
N ASN A 107 -19.70 -0.26 -9.53
CA ASN A 107 -19.98 -1.58 -8.90
C ASN A 107 -18.90 -2.65 -9.09
N LYS A 108 -17.68 -2.31 -9.53
CA LYS A 108 -16.63 -3.29 -9.84
C LYS A 108 -15.25 -2.98 -9.25
N VAL A 109 -14.89 -1.71 -9.11
CA VAL A 109 -13.54 -1.29 -8.72
C VAL A 109 -13.61 -0.44 -7.47
N SER A 110 -12.82 -0.78 -6.44
CA SER A 110 -12.71 0.09 -5.27
C SER A 110 -11.99 1.39 -5.62
N ILE A 111 -12.34 2.47 -4.91
CA ILE A 111 -11.63 3.75 -5.05
C ILE A 111 -10.14 3.60 -4.76
N GLY A 112 -9.79 2.77 -3.79
CA GLY A 112 -8.39 2.46 -3.48
C GLY A 112 -7.64 1.89 -4.67
N THR A 113 -8.25 0.94 -5.41
CA THR A 113 -7.67 0.36 -6.63
C THR A 113 -7.54 1.40 -7.75
N ALA A 114 -8.56 2.24 -7.95
CA ALA A 114 -8.52 3.29 -8.98
C ALA A 114 -7.41 4.31 -8.74
N LEU A 115 -7.31 4.85 -7.51
CA LEU A 115 -6.27 5.79 -7.14
C LEU A 115 -4.88 5.16 -7.23
N SER A 116 -4.72 3.91 -6.80
CA SER A 116 -3.45 3.19 -6.89
C SER A 116 -3.01 2.96 -8.32
N SER A 117 -3.93 2.69 -9.24
CA SER A 117 -3.64 2.56 -10.67
C SER A 117 -3.11 3.88 -11.26
N ILE A 118 -3.70 5.00 -10.88
CA ILE A 118 -3.22 6.33 -11.28
C ILE A 118 -1.81 6.58 -10.72
N MET A 119 -1.56 6.24 -9.45
CA MET A 119 -0.24 6.38 -8.83
C MET A 119 0.82 5.56 -9.57
N ILE A 120 0.52 4.31 -9.92
CA ILE A 120 1.42 3.45 -10.70
C ILE A 120 1.74 4.11 -12.06
N PHE A 121 0.73 4.58 -12.76
CA PHE A 121 0.90 5.22 -14.06
C PHE A 121 1.81 6.45 -13.99
N ILE A 122 1.56 7.35 -13.03
CA ILE A 122 2.41 8.53 -12.77
C ILE A 122 3.84 8.11 -12.41
N GLY A 123 3.98 7.11 -11.54
CA GLY A 123 5.27 6.58 -11.12
C GLY A 123 6.09 6.05 -12.30
N ILE A 124 5.46 5.30 -13.22
CA ILE A 124 6.11 4.79 -14.43
C ILE A 124 6.57 5.94 -15.34
N ILE A 125 5.72 6.95 -15.57
CA ILE A 125 6.10 8.12 -16.39
C ILE A 125 7.32 8.82 -15.79
N PHE A 126 7.34 9.07 -14.49
CA PHE A 126 8.47 9.70 -13.83
C PHE A 126 9.72 8.84 -13.90
N PHE A 127 9.60 7.54 -13.70
CA PHE A 127 10.73 6.61 -13.79
C PHE A 127 11.37 6.61 -15.18
N ILE A 128 10.56 6.57 -16.24
CA ILE A 128 11.06 6.64 -17.62
C ILE A 128 11.73 7.99 -17.90
N LYS A 129 11.11 9.09 -17.48
CA LYS A 129 11.63 10.44 -17.69
C LYS A 129 13.00 10.65 -16.99
N ILE A 130 13.12 10.16 -15.76
CA ILE A 130 14.36 10.25 -14.99
C ILE A 130 15.48 9.46 -15.67
N ASN A 131 15.23 8.22 -16.07
CA ASN A 131 16.22 7.41 -16.75
C ASN A 131 16.66 8.01 -18.11
N ARG A 132 15.73 8.57 -18.88
CA ARG A 132 16.07 9.21 -20.16
C ARG A 132 16.96 10.45 -20.00
N ASN A 133 16.84 11.18 -18.91
CA ASN A 133 17.66 12.37 -18.66
C ASN A 133 19.09 12.03 -18.21
N GLU A 134 19.32 10.83 -17.67
CA GLU A 134 20.66 10.37 -17.30
C GLU A 134 21.49 9.87 -18.50
N PHE A 135 20.83 9.50 -19.59
CA PHE A 135 21.51 9.03 -20.82
C PHE A 135 21.79 10.16 -21.83
N LYS A 136 21.51 11.41 -21.47
CA LYS A 136 21.90 12.61 -22.23
C LYS A 136 23.02 13.35 -21.53
#